data_575c0e1966aa1b388218accf688a835b
#
_entry.id   575c0e1966aa1b388218accf688a835b
#
_cell.length_a   1.000
_cell.length_b   1.000
_cell.length_c   1.000
_cell.angle_alpha   90.00
_cell.angle_beta   90.00
_cell.angle_gamma   90.00
#
_symmetry.space_group_name_H-M   'P 1'
#
loop_
_entity.id
_entity.type
_entity.pdbx_description
1 polymer ?
#
loop_
_entity_poly.entity_id
_entity_poly.type
_entity_poly.pdbx_seq_one_letter_code
_entity_poly.pdbx_strand_id
1 'polypeptide(L)'
;MPAPIIKLIETPEEMNAIEALQREVWSGSETDVVPAHVFIAAIHNGGLLLGAYLNEQLVGFVFGFPGLYSTPDGPRAKHCSHMMGILPAHRDSGVGFALKRAQWQMVRHQGLDHITWTYDPLLSRNA
;
A
#
# COMPACT_ATOMS: atom_id res chain seq x y z
N MET A 1 -14.28 18.15 7.74
CA MET A 1 -13.25 17.12 8.01
C MET A 1 -12.05 17.36 7.12
N PRO A 2 -10.86 17.39 7.68
CA PRO A 2 -9.68 17.54 6.86
C PRO A 2 -9.49 16.32 5.98
N ALA A 3 -9.03 16.53 4.76
CA ALA A 3 -8.66 15.45 3.86
C ALA A 3 -7.33 14.83 4.33
N PRO A 4 -7.14 13.53 4.15
CA PRO A 4 -5.87 12.92 4.49
C PRO A 4 -4.76 13.42 3.56
N ILE A 5 -3.56 13.54 4.11
CA ILE A 5 -2.37 13.83 3.33
C ILE A 5 -1.70 12.51 2.99
N ILE A 6 -1.48 12.28 1.71
CA ILE A 6 -0.83 11.05 1.25
C ILE A 6 0.61 11.36 0.89
N LYS A 7 1.53 10.59 1.47
CA LYS A 7 2.97 10.78 1.25
C LYS A 7 3.65 9.49 0.84
N LEU A 8 4.65 9.60 -0.03
CA LEU A 8 5.57 8.50 -0.27
C LEU A 8 6.37 8.23 1.01
N ILE A 9 6.45 6.98 1.36
CA ILE A 9 7.26 6.54 2.50
C ILE A 9 8.63 6.15 1.96
N GLU A 10 9.66 6.84 2.41
CA GLU A 10 10.98 6.71 1.81
C GLU A 10 12.11 6.48 2.82
N THR A 11 11.91 6.88 4.08
CA THR A 11 12.96 6.77 5.10
C THR A 11 12.78 5.55 5.98
N PRO A 12 13.88 5.03 6.57
CA PRO A 12 13.77 3.91 7.51
C PRO A 12 12.84 4.20 8.69
N GLU A 13 12.86 5.43 9.21
CA GLU A 13 11.98 5.82 10.32
C GLU A 13 10.51 5.74 9.91
N GLU A 14 10.20 6.20 8.70
CA GLU A 14 8.84 6.11 8.18
C GLU A 14 8.42 4.66 7.97
N MET A 15 9.33 3.82 7.47
CA MET A 15 9.05 2.40 7.27
C MET A 15 8.82 1.67 8.58
N ASN A 16 9.56 2.04 9.62
CA ASN A 16 9.33 1.50 10.96
C ASN A 16 7.95 1.91 11.49
N ALA A 17 7.51 3.11 11.18
CA ALA A 17 6.17 3.56 11.56
C ALA A 17 5.08 2.75 10.85
N ILE A 18 5.28 2.40 9.57
CA ILE A 18 4.35 1.51 8.85
C ILE A 18 4.35 0.11 9.47
N GLU A 19 5.51 -0.40 9.84
CA GLU A 19 5.58 -1.70 10.51
C GLU A 19 4.77 -1.70 11.81
N ALA A 20 4.93 -0.65 12.62
CA ALA A 20 4.18 -0.51 13.86
C ALA A 20 2.68 -0.35 13.60
N LEU A 21 2.32 0.41 12.56
CA LEU A 21 0.91 0.59 12.19
C LEU A 21 0.23 -0.73 11.85
N GLN A 22 0.93 -1.63 11.18
CA GLN A 22 0.39 -2.94 10.84
C GLN A 22 -0.07 -3.71 12.06
N ARG A 23 0.67 -3.60 13.16
CA ARG A 23 0.31 -4.31 14.40
C ARG A 23 -0.99 -3.78 14.99
N GLU A 24 -1.28 -2.51 14.80
CA GLU A 24 -2.54 -1.93 15.24
C GLU A 24 -3.70 -2.29 14.31
N VAL A 25 -3.42 -2.37 13.00
CA VAL A 25 -4.45 -2.72 12.00
C VAL A 25 -4.82 -4.20 12.10
N TRP A 26 -3.83 -5.07 12.25
CA TRP A 26 -4.01 -6.52 12.29
C TRP A 26 -3.52 -7.08 13.61
N SER A 27 -4.13 -6.64 14.69
CA SER A 27 -3.75 -7.07 16.03
C SER A 27 -3.87 -8.58 16.17
N GLY A 28 -2.88 -9.17 16.84
CA GLY A 28 -2.87 -10.61 17.12
C GLY A 28 -2.17 -11.49 16.09
N SER A 29 -1.64 -10.93 15.00
CA SER A 29 -0.97 -11.74 13.98
C SER A 29 0.36 -11.11 13.57
N GLU A 30 1.44 -11.46 14.28
CA GLU A 30 2.78 -11.00 13.94
C GLU A 30 3.26 -11.57 12.60
N THR A 31 2.74 -12.73 12.20
CA THR A 31 3.16 -13.34 10.94
C THR A 31 2.68 -12.59 9.70
N ASP A 32 1.69 -11.73 9.86
CA ASP A 32 1.16 -10.93 8.74
C ASP A 32 1.83 -9.56 8.62
N VAL A 33 2.71 -9.22 9.55
CA VAL A 33 3.39 -7.93 9.55
C VAL A 33 4.57 -7.99 8.58
N VAL A 34 4.58 -7.07 7.61
CA VAL A 34 5.70 -6.94 6.68
C VAL A 34 6.79 -6.10 7.35
N PRO A 35 7.99 -6.64 7.53
CA PRO A 35 9.07 -5.90 8.18
C PRO A 35 9.63 -4.81 7.28
N ALA A 36 10.22 -3.80 7.91
CA ALA A 36 10.74 -2.62 7.20
C ALA A 36 11.73 -2.99 6.10
N HIS A 37 12.57 -4.01 6.30
CA HIS A 37 13.57 -4.37 5.29
C HIS A 37 12.95 -4.86 3.97
N VAL A 38 11.74 -5.43 4.02
CA VAL A 38 11.03 -5.84 2.81
C VAL A 38 10.56 -4.61 2.04
N PHE A 39 10.06 -3.60 2.75
CA PHE A 39 9.67 -2.33 2.12
C PHE A 39 10.86 -1.66 1.44
N ILE A 40 12.02 -1.66 2.11
CA ILE A 40 13.24 -1.06 1.55
C ILE A 40 13.58 -1.75 0.22
N ALA A 41 13.61 -3.08 0.21
CA ALA A 41 13.93 -3.83 -1.00
C ALA A 41 12.93 -3.55 -2.13
N ALA A 42 11.64 -3.54 -1.80
CA ALA A 42 10.60 -3.29 -2.80
C ALA A 42 10.69 -1.88 -3.39
N ILE A 43 10.90 -0.88 -2.55
CA ILE A 43 10.96 0.51 -3.00
C ILE A 43 12.16 0.73 -3.91
N HIS A 44 13.30 0.12 -3.61
CA HIS A 44 14.48 0.23 -4.46
C HIS A 44 14.30 -0.47 -5.81
N ASN A 45 13.24 -1.26 -5.97
CA ASN A 45 12.96 -1.99 -7.19
C ASN A 45 11.63 -1.57 -7.83
N GLY A 46 11.23 -0.32 -7.61
CA GLY A 46 10.04 0.23 -8.24
C GLY A 46 8.75 0.06 -7.45
N GLY A 47 8.83 -0.49 -6.25
CA GLY A 47 7.66 -0.60 -5.38
C GLY A 47 7.22 0.75 -4.84
N LEU A 48 5.98 0.80 -4.38
CA LEU A 48 5.38 2.00 -3.81
C LEU A 48 4.86 1.70 -2.42
N LEU A 49 5.21 2.56 -1.48
CA LEU A 49 4.66 2.54 -0.14
C LEU A 49 4.18 3.96 0.15
N LEU A 50 2.87 4.09 0.35
CA LEU A 50 2.24 5.39 0.61
C LEU A 50 1.61 5.36 1.99
N GLY A 51 1.81 6.42 2.74
CA GLY A 51 1.19 6.60 4.04
C GLY A 51 0.13 7.68 3.99
N ALA A 52 -0.94 7.49 4.75
CA ALA A 52 -2.01 8.47 4.90
C ALA A 52 -1.95 9.09 6.30
N TYR A 53 -1.96 10.41 6.34
CA TYR A 53 -1.83 11.16 7.59
C TYR A 53 -3.05 12.04 7.80
N LEU A 54 -3.58 12.02 9.03
CA LEU A 54 -4.61 12.95 9.49
C LEU A 54 -4.08 13.64 10.73
N ASN A 55 -4.04 14.97 10.72
CA ASN A 55 -3.51 15.75 11.85
C ASN A 55 -2.12 15.26 12.28
N GLU A 56 -1.27 15.00 11.29
CA GLU A 56 0.11 14.53 11.49
C GLU A 56 0.23 13.11 12.06
N GLN A 57 -0.90 12.41 12.21
CA GLN A 57 -0.90 11.03 12.66
C GLN A 57 -1.00 10.08 11.46
N LEU A 58 -0.13 9.08 11.42
CA LEU A 58 -0.21 8.03 10.40
C LEU A 58 -1.40 7.14 10.70
N VAL A 59 -2.37 7.08 9.79
CA VAL A 59 -3.63 6.35 10.01
C VAL A 59 -3.86 5.23 8.99
N GLY A 60 -3.07 5.16 7.94
CA GLY A 60 -3.22 4.10 6.94
C GLY A 60 -2.03 4.05 6.01
N PHE A 61 -2.00 2.98 5.21
CA PHE A 61 -0.95 2.81 4.20
C PHE A 61 -1.44 1.92 3.07
N VAL A 62 -0.77 2.01 1.93
CA VAL A 62 -0.93 1.07 0.83
C VAL A 62 0.45 0.71 0.30
N PHE A 63 0.62 -0.55 -0.05
CA PHE A 63 1.89 -1.09 -0.52
C PHE A 63 1.68 -1.94 -1.75
N GLY A 64 2.55 -1.75 -2.74
CA GLY A 64 2.56 -2.58 -3.92
C GLY A 64 3.97 -2.62 -4.52
N PHE A 65 4.15 -3.51 -5.49
CA PHE A 65 5.45 -3.75 -6.10
C PHE A 65 5.27 -4.15 -7.56
N PRO A 66 6.34 -4.02 -8.37
CA PRO A 66 6.27 -4.40 -9.78
C PRO A 66 6.11 -5.91 -9.94
N GLY A 67 5.30 -6.30 -10.91
CA GLY A 67 5.16 -7.68 -11.32
C GLY A 67 5.17 -7.76 -12.84
N LEU A 68 4.96 -8.95 -13.36
CA LEU A 68 4.90 -9.18 -14.79
C LEU A 68 3.60 -9.87 -15.14
N TYR A 69 3.10 -9.57 -16.34
CA TYR A 69 1.99 -10.33 -16.91
C TYR A 69 2.32 -10.70 -18.34
N SER A 70 1.77 -11.82 -18.79
CA SER A 70 2.06 -12.36 -20.13
C SER A 70 1.16 -11.74 -21.18
N THR A 71 1.73 -11.42 -22.34
CA THR A 71 0.98 -10.98 -23.51
C THR A 71 1.46 -11.79 -24.71
N PRO A 72 0.71 -11.77 -25.84
CA PRO A 72 1.19 -12.43 -27.06
C PRO A 72 2.54 -11.90 -27.54
N ASP A 73 2.88 -10.66 -27.18
CA ASP A 73 4.13 -10.02 -27.56
C ASP A 73 5.22 -10.17 -26.50
N GLY A 74 5.00 -10.99 -25.48
CA GLY A 74 5.95 -11.21 -24.41
C GLY A 74 5.48 -10.61 -23.09
N PRO A 75 6.30 -10.74 -22.03
CA PRO A 75 5.92 -10.22 -20.72
C PRO A 75 5.98 -8.71 -20.67
N ARG A 76 5.06 -8.12 -19.91
CA ARG A 76 5.01 -6.69 -19.65
C ARG A 76 4.95 -6.43 -18.15
N ALA A 77 5.44 -5.27 -17.77
CA ALA A 77 5.42 -4.86 -16.37
C ALA A 77 4.04 -4.35 -15.96
N LYS A 78 3.72 -4.60 -14.70
CA LYS A 78 2.51 -4.09 -14.06
C LYS A 78 2.84 -3.73 -12.62
N HIS A 79 1.90 -3.06 -11.95
CA HIS A 79 1.98 -2.86 -10.51
C HIS A 79 1.07 -3.87 -9.83
N CYS A 80 1.62 -4.61 -8.86
CA CYS A 80 0.85 -5.52 -8.04
C CYS A 80 0.58 -4.84 -6.70
N SER A 81 -0.69 -4.47 -6.46
CA SER A 81 -1.08 -3.90 -5.18
C SER A 81 -1.22 -5.05 -4.19
N HIS A 82 -0.40 -5.04 -3.16
CA HIS A 82 -0.29 -6.18 -2.26
C HIS A 82 -1.14 -6.03 -1.01
N MET A 83 -1.07 -4.88 -0.35
CA MET A 83 -1.79 -4.72 0.90
C MET A 83 -2.14 -3.26 1.16
N MET A 84 -3.22 -3.07 1.91
CA MET A 84 -3.65 -1.77 2.39
C MET A 84 -4.20 -1.95 3.80
N GLY A 85 -3.80 -1.09 4.71
CA GLY A 85 -4.31 -1.13 6.07
C GLY A 85 -4.71 0.25 6.53
N ILE A 86 -5.80 0.34 7.27
CA ILE A 86 -6.30 1.59 7.84
C ILE A 86 -6.68 1.30 9.28
N LEU A 87 -6.27 2.19 10.19
CA LEU A 87 -6.66 2.06 11.59
C LEU A 87 -8.18 1.95 11.71
N PRO A 88 -8.68 1.07 12.59
CA PRO A 88 -10.13 0.87 12.72
C PRO A 88 -10.93 2.16 12.93
N ALA A 89 -10.39 3.10 13.71
CA ALA A 89 -11.08 4.36 14.00
C ALA A 89 -11.24 5.25 12.77
N HIS A 90 -10.48 4.98 11.69
CA HIS A 90 -10.47 5.83 10.50
C HIS A 90 -11.00 5.12 9.25
N ARG A 91 -11.55 3.92 9.41
CA ARG A 91 -12.24 3.24 8.31
C ARG A 91 -13.51 4.01 7.98
N ASP A 92 -13.91 3.97 6.72
CA ASP A 92 -15.07 4.69 6.19
C ASP A 92 -14.92 6.21 6.22
N SER A 93 -13.69 6.72 6.33
CA SER A 93 -13.41 8.15 6.36
C SER A 93 -12.83 8.69 5.04
N GLY A 94 -12.80 7.87 4.00
CA GLY A 94 -12.23 8.26 2.72
C GLY A 94 -10.73 8.05 2.61
N VAL A 95 -10.08 7.56 3.64
CA VAL A 95 -8.63 7.31 3.64
C VAL A 95 -8.25 6.24 2.60
N GLY A 96 -9.01 5.14 2.55
CA GLY A 96 -8.75 4.07 1.59
C GLY A 96 -8.85 4.56 0.15
N PHE A 97 -9.88 5.34 -0.15
CA PHE A 97 -10.06 5.91 -1.48
C PHE A 97 -8.87 6.82 -1.83
N ALA A 98 -8.47 7.69 -0.90
CA ALA A 98 -7.35 8.60 -1.14
C ALA A 98 -6.05 7.84 -1.39
N LEU A 99 -5.80 6.77 -0.63
CA LEU A 99 -4.61 5.93 -0.83
C LEU A 99 -4.63 5.26 -2.19
N LYS A 100 -5.75 4.67 -2.59
CA LYS A 100 -5.86 3.99 -3.89
C LYS A 100 -5.72 4.97 -5.04
N ARG A 101 -6.30 6.15 -4.91
CA ARG A 101 -6.18 7.18 -5.93
C ARG A 101 -4.72 7.63 -6.10
N ALA A 102 -4.04 7.87 -4.99
CA ALA A 102 -2.63 8.26 -5.04
C ALA A 102 -1.77 7.13 -5.61
N GLN A 103 -2.05 5.88 -5.23
CA GLN A 103 -1.35 4.73 -5.77
C GLN A 103 -1.48 4.67 -7.29
N TRP A 104 -2.70 4.82 -7.80
CA TRP A 104 -2.93 4.78 -9.24
C TRP A 104 -2.20 5.92 -9.95
N GLN A 105 -2.23 7.11 -9.40
CA GLN A 105 -1.51 8.24 -9.98
C GLN A 105 0.00 7.99 -10.04
N MET A 106 0.58 7.42 -8.98
CA MET A 106 2.01 7.09 -8.96
C MET A 106 2.36 5.98 -9.93
N VAL A 107 1.52 4.96 -10.04
CA VAL A 107 1.71 3.87 -11.00
C VAL A 107 1.73 4.43 -12.43
N ARG A 108 0.79 5.30 -12.75
CA ARG A 108 0.76 5.96 -14.05
C ARG A 108 2.01 6.81 -14.28
N HIS A 109 2.47 7.49 -13.25
CA HIS A 109 3.68 8.31 -13.34
C HIS A 109 4.92 7.45 -13.61
N GLN A 110 4.93 6.21 -13.15
CA GLN A 110 6.00 5.27 -13.44
C GLN A 110 5.95 4.72 -14.87
N GLY A 111 4.93 5.07 -15.63
CA GLY A 111 4.76 4.60 -17.01
C GLY A 111 4.02 3.28 -17.11
N LEU A 112 3.42 2.82 -16.02
CA LEU A 112 2.65 1.57 -16.02
C LEU A 112 1.17 1.90 -16.18
N ASP A 113 0.45 1.01 -16.87
CA ASP A 113 -0.99 1.17 -17.11
C ASP A 113 -1.83 0.02 -16.58
N HIS A 114 -1.19 -0.91 -15.86
CA HIS A 114 -1.88 -2.04 -15.26
C HIS A 114 -1.59 -2.10 -13.77
N ILE A 115 -2.65 -2.25 -13.00
CA ILE A 115 -2.55 -2.51 -11.58
C ILE A 115 -3.46 -3.71 -11.27
N THR A 116 -2.93 -4.69 -10.56
CA THR A 116 -3.68 -5.88 -10.15
C THR A 116 -3.53 -6.06 -8.65
N TRP A 117 -4.41 -6.88 -8.09
CA TRP A 117 -4.31 -7.27 -6.69
C TRP A 117 -4.92 -8.65 -6.54
N THR A 118 -4.56 -9.31 -5.45
CA THR A 118 -5.14 -10.59 -5.09
C THR A 118 -5.92 -10.44 -3.79
N TYR A 119 -6.92 -11.27 -3.62
CA TYR A 119 -7.67 -11.32 -2.38
C TYR A 119 -8.15 -12.75 -2.14
N ASP A 120 -8.44 -13.05 -0.87
CA ASP A 120 -9.02 -14.32 -0.51
C ASP A 120 -10.55 -14.20 -0.64
N PRO A 121 -11.18 -14.96 -1.55
CA PRO A 121 -12.63 -14.86 -1.74
C PRO A 121 -13.43 -15.29 -0.50
N LEU A 122 -12.80 -15.95 0.47
CA LEU A 122 -13.44 -16.29 1.72
C LEU A 122 -13.47 -15.10 2.70
N LEU A 123 -12.75 -14.04 2.41
CA LEU A 123 -12.72 -12.82 3.21
C LEU A 123 -13.43 -11.72 2.46
N SER A 124 -14.75 -11.67 2.58
CA SER A 124 -15.59 -10.78 1.77
C SER A 124 -15.20 -9.31 1.84
N ARG A 125 -14.64 -8.87 2.96
CA ARG A 125 -14.21 -7.48 3.12
C ARG A 125 -12.98 -7.13 2.26
N ASN A 126 -12.32 -8.13 1.69
CA ASN A 126 -11.20 -7.92 0.78
C ASN A 126 -11.65 -7.90 -0.68
N ALA A 127 -12.87 -8.26 -0.91
CA ALA A 127 -13.46 -8.24 -2.26
C ALA A 127 -14.02 -6.85 -2.61
#